data_f318a5220fd209434f5fda85f401af21
#
_entry.id   f318a5220fd209434f5fda85f401af21
#
_cell.length_a   1.000
_cell.length_b   1.000
_cell.length_c   1.000
_cell.angle_alpha   90.00
_cell.angle_beta   90.00
_cell.angle_gamma   90.00
#
_symmetry.space_group_name_H-M   'P 1'
#
loop_
_entity.id
_entity.type
_entity.pdbx_description
1 polymer ?
#
loop_
_entity_poly.entity_id
_entity_poly.type
_entity_poly.pdbx_seq_one_letter_code
_entity_poly.pdbx_strand_id
1 'polypeptide(L)'
;MKLTTLLFFSILSFLTSCNGQTSNLKDHSVLLNEINVQGDTVKELGSCIMVVFQDKKNNYWFGSWETGVYRYDGKTLINYTTKHGLYTNRVDDIKEDKSGNIYFTGMNPNATITKFDGKSFTNIIATPSNEWKLEANALWL
;
A
#
# COMPACT_ATOMS: atom_id res chain seq x y z
N MET A 1 -49.79 6.67 74.48
CA MET A 1 -48.63 7.18 73.78
C MET A 1 -48.18 6.11 72.85
N LYS A 2 -48.31 6.34 71.58
CA LYS A 2 -48.33 5.27 70.54
C LYS A 2 -46.99 5.27 69.80
N LEU A 3 -46.31 4.12 69.85
CA LEU A 3 -45.10 3.85 69.14
C LEU A 3 -45.45 3.30 67.80
N THR A 4 -45.16 4.01 66.70
CA THR A 4 -45.36 3.57 65.34
C THR A 4 -44.02 3.02 64.79
N THR A 5 -44.00 1.74 64.65
CA THR A 5 -42.91 0.96 64.04
C THR A 5 -42.96 1.10 62.54
N LEU A 6 -41.95 1.75 61.94
CA LEU A 6 -41.78 1.79 60.48
C LEU A 6 -40.93 0.60 60.03
N LEU A 7 -41.57 -0.32 59.32
CA LEU A 7 -40.93 -1.43 58.65
C LEU A 7 -40.29 -0.92 57.34
N PHE A 8 -38.97 -0.87 57.33
CA PHE A 8 -38.25 -0.67 56.12
C PHE A 8 -38.06 -2.00 55.36
N PHE A 9 -38.81 -2.17 54.30
CA PHE A 9 -38.60 -3.23 53.34
C PHE A 9 -37.35 -2.93 52.53
N SER A 10 -36.25 -3.62 52.85
CA SER A 10 -35.06 -3.62 52.04
C SER A 10 -35.28 -4.52 50.82
N ILE A 11 -35.55 -3.91 49.69
CA ILE A 11 -35.56 -4.61 48.41
C ILE A 11 -34.12 -4.70 47.93
N LEU A 12 -33.51 -5.88 48.13
CA LEU A 12 -32.20 -6.23 47.63
C LEU A 12 -32.35 -6.61 46.15
N SER A 13 -32.21 -5.62 45.26
CA SER A 13 -32.12 -5.87 43.81
C SER A 13 -30.75 -6.44 43.48
N PHE A 14 -30.73 -7.72 43.18
CA PHE A 14 -29.58 -8.36 42.57
C PHE A 14 -29.41 -7.80 41.16
N LEU A 15 -28.50 -6.84 40.97
CA LEU A 15 -27.98 -6.49 39.68
C LEU A 15 -26.97 -7.58 39.27
N THR A 16 -27.40 -8.53 38.48
CA THR A 16 -26.49 -9.40 37.76
C THR A 16 -25.72 -8.56 36.76
N SER A 17 -24.54 -8.15 37.15
CA SER A 17 -23.57 -7.53 36.23
C SER A 17 -23.17 -8.57 35.20
N CYS A 18 -23.74 -8.46 34.02
CA CYS A 18 -23.25 -9.17 32.84
C CYS A 18 -21.91 -8.52 32.46
N ASN A 19 -20.81 -9.10 32.91
CA ASN A 19 -19.47 -8.76 32.42
C ASN A 19 -19.41 -9.16 30.95
N GLY A 20 -19.89 -8.30 30.06
CA GLY A 20 -19.52 -8.35 28.67
C GLY A 20 -18.01 -8.17 28.57
N GLN A 21 -17.31 -9.24 28.24
CA GLN A 21 -15.94 -9.14 27.80
C GLN A 21 -15.93 -8.30 26.54
N THR A 22 -15.66 -7.01 26.69
CA THR A 22 -15.20 -6.20 25.58
C THR A 22 -13.81 -6.72 25.24
N SER A 23 -13.76 -7.67 24.31
CA SER A 23 -12.53 -8.03 23.63
C SER A 23 -11.91 -6.75 23.10
N ASN A 24 -10.74 -6.42 23.62
CA ASN A 24 -9.95 -5.28 23.21
C ASN A 24 -9.63 -5.39 21.71
N LEU A 25 -10.48 -4.82 20.86
CA LEU A 25 -10.19 -4.57 19.44
C LEU A 25 -9.13 -3.48 19.26
N LYS A 26 -8.49 -3.03 20.35
CA LYS A 26 -7.41 -2.03 20.28
C LYS A 26 -6.05 -2.61 19.96
N ASP A 27 -5.87 -3.91 19.98
CA ASP A 27 -4.55 -4.51 19.80
C ASP A 27 -4.23 -4.98 18.37
N HIS A 28 -5.22 -4.86 17.46
CA HIS A 28 -4.98 -5.19 16.04
C HIS A 28 -4.59 -3.98 15.19
N SER A 29 -4.70 -2.77 15.73
CA SER A 29 -4.30 -1.54 15.01
C SER A 29 -2.82 -1.16 15.20
N VAL A 30 -2.12 -1.82 16.12
CA VAL A 30 -0.71 -1.49 16.44
C VAL A 30 0.29 -2.33 15.64
N LEU A 31 -0.16 -3.35 14.92
CA LEU A 31 0.70 -4.22 14.10
C LEU A 31 0.59 -3.97 12.58
N LEU A 32 -0.13 -2.95 12.16
CA LEU A 32 0.15 -2.34 10.87
C LEU A 32 1.35 -1.42 11.03
N ASN A 33 2.51 -1.98 11.42
CA ASN A 33 3.77 -1.37 11.05
C ASN A 33 3.67 -1.14 9.54
N GLU A 34 3.56 0.12 9.14
CA GLU A 34 3.64 0.51 7.73
C GLU A 34 4.87 -0.18 7.17
N ILE A 35 4.68 -1.26 6.42
CA ILE A 35 5.78 -1.94 5.74
C ILE A 35 6.21 -0.97 4.66
N ASN A 36 7.09 -0.07 5.05
CA ASN A 36 7.72 0.83 4.12
C ASN A 36 8.73 0.00 3.34
N VAL A 37 8.48 -0.20 2.07
CA VAL A 37 9.39 -0.96 1.22
C VAL A 37 10.72 -0.23 1.15
N GLN A 38 11.73 -0.84 1.71
CA GLN A 38 13.10 -0.36 1.66
C GLN A 38 13.82 -1.10 0.52
N GLY A 39 14.15 -0.39 -0.56
CA GLY A 39 14.99 -0.92 -1.63
C GLY A 39 16.47 -0.96 -1.25
N ASP A 40 17.29 -1.56 -2.09
CA ASP A 40 18.73 -1.64 -1.90
C ASP A 40 19.42 -0.32 -2.33
N THR A 41 20.21 0.28 -1.45
CA THR A 41 21.06 1.41 -1.81
C THR A 41 22.20 0.93 -2.68
N VAL A 42 22.36 1.50 -3.86
CA VAL A 42 23.39 1.13 -4.84
C VAL A 42 24.23 2.34 -5.24
N LYS A 43 25.42 2.10 -5.82
CA LYS A 43 26.32 3.16 -6.23
C LYS A 43 26.18 3.55 -7.70
N GLU A 44 25.63 2.66 -8.51
CA GLU A 44 25.52 2.80 -9.97
C GLU A 44 24.25 2.16 -10.50
N LEU A 45 23.83 2.57 -11.69
CA LEU A 45 22.75 1.94 -12.41
C LEU A 45 23.21 0.59 -12.98
N GLY A 46 22.29 -0.37 -13.03
CA GLY A 46 22.52 -1.62 -13.76
C GLY A 46 22.58 -1.42 -15.28
N SER A 47 22.85 -2.50 -15.99
CA SER A 47 22.88 -2.52 -17.43
C SER A 47 21.47 -2.37 -18.04
N CYS A 48 21.44 -2.03 -19.34
CA CYS A 48 20.21 -2.03 -20.16
C CYS A 48 19.06 -1.20 -19.58
N ILE A 49 19.32 0.10 -19.31
CA ILE A 49 18.27 1.04 -18.98
C ILE A 49 17.36 1.27 -20.19
N MET A 50 16.06 1.02 -20.05
CA MET A 50 15.05 1.10 -21.10
C MET A 50 14.26 2.39 -21.08
N VAL A 51 13.98 2.92 -19.87
CA VAL A 51 13.17 4.09 -19.68
C VAL A 51 13.71 4.96 -18.56
N VAL A 52 13.59 6.28 -18.73
CA VAL A 52 13.89 7.28 -17.71
C VAL A 52 12.66 8.16 -17.53
N PHE A 53 12.28 8.38 -16.29
CA PHE A 53 11.11 9.19 -15.93
C PHE A 53 11.44 10.10 -14.75
N GLN A 54 10.98 11.35 -14.78
CA GLN A 54 11.07 12.26 -13.63
C GLN A 54 9.70 12.47 -13.01
N ASP A 55 9.56 12.17 -11.71
CA ASP A 55 8.32 12.38 -10.99
C ASP A 55 8.13 13.84 -10.54
N LYS A 56 6.93 14.18 -10.07
CA LYS A 56 6.59 15.53 -9.57
C LYS A 56 7.35 15.94 -8.31
N LYS A 57 7.99 14.98 -7.62
CA LYS A 57 8.87 15.22 -6.46
C LYS A 57 10.32 15.41 -6.87
N ASN A 58 10.60 15.49 -8.18
CA ASN A 58 11.93 15.59 -8.77
C ASN A 58 12.83 14.36 -8.56
N ASN A 59 12.28 13.20 -8.24
CA ASN A 59 13.05 11.98 -8.30
C ASN A 59 13.17 11.51 -9.75
N TYR A 60 14.32 10.97 -10.10
CA TYR A 60 14.52 10.26 -11.37
C TYR A 60 14.32 8.77 -11.16
N TRP A 61 13.55 8.18 -12.05
CA TRP A 61 13.28 6.75 -12.10
C TRP A 61 13.90 6.15 -13.35
N PHE A 62 14.58 5.02 -13.22
CA PHE A 62 15.23 4.33 -14.33
C PHE A 62 14.73 2.89 -14.35
N GLY A 63 13.96 2.54 -15.37
CA GLY A 63 13.53 1.16 -15.61
C GLY A 63 14.56 0.42 -16.45
N SER A 64 14.85 -0.82 -16.07
CA SER A 64 15.83 -1.65 -16.77
C SER A 64 15.20 -2.90 -17.38
N TRP A 65 15.94 -3.56 -18.24
CA TRP A 65 15.53 -4.82 -18.86
C TRP A 65 15.46 -5.99 -17.86
N GLU A 66 16.34 -6.03 -16.85
CA GLU A 66 16.49 -7.22 -15.99
C GLU A 66 16.84 -6.91 -14.52
N THR A 67 17.21 -5.67 -14.21
CA THR A 67 17.69 -5.31 -12.88
C THR A 67 16.68 -4.53 -12.05
N GLY A 68 15.41 -4.46 -12.50
CA GLY A 68 14.35 -3.78 -11.78
C GLY A 68 14.26 -2.30 -12.10
N VAL A 69 13.87 -1.50 -11.11
CA VAL A 69 13.76 -0.06 -11.24
C VAL A 69 14.64 0.64 -10.21
N TYR A 70 15.24 1.75 -10.60
CA TYR A 70 16.06 2.59 -9.75
C TYR A 70 15.36 3.92 -9.51
N ARG A 71 15.46 4.44 -8.29
CA ARG A 71 15.03 5.79 -7.92
C ARG A 71 16.23 6.59 -7.43
N TYR A 72 16.42 7.77 -8.00
CA TYR A 72 17.44 8.73 -7.57
C TYR A 72 16.77 10.02 -7.10
N ASP A 73 17.01 10.41 -5.86
CA ASP A 73 16.44 11.61 -5.22
C ASP A 73 17.38 12.82 -5.24
N GLY A 74 18.47 12.76 -6.01
CA GLY A 74 19.52 13.77 -6.05
C GLY A 74 20.70 13.47 -5.11
N LYS A 75 20.58 12.48 -4.22
CA LYS A 75 21.62 12.07 -3.27
C LYS A 75 21.84 10.57 -3.24
N THR A 76 20.76 9.81 -3.22
CA THR A 76 20.76 8.37 -3.00
C THR A 76 20.14 7.67 -4.20
N LEU A 77 20.81 6.65 -4.69
CA LEU A 77 20.29 5.74 -5.71
C LEU A 77 19.80 4.47 -5.04
N ILE A 78 18.50 4.16 -5.19
CA ILE A 78 17.85 3.00 -4.60
C ILE A 78 17.35 2.08 -5.71
N ASN A 79 17.69 0.81 -5.63
CA ASN A 79 17.21 -0.23 -6.54
C ASN A 79 16.05 -1.00 -5.93
N TYR A 80 15.00 -1.18 -6.69
CA TYR A 80 13.84 -2.01 -6.36
C TYR A 80 13.73 -3.15 -7.37
N THR A 81 13.53 -4.34 -6.86
CA THR A 81 13.41 -5.57 -7.64
C THR A 81 12.19 -6.38 -7.19
N THR A 82 12.01 -7.57 -7.74
CA THR A 82 10.99 -8.52 -7.28
C THR A 82 11.09 -8.87 -5.80
N LYS A 83 12.28 -8.77 -5.19
CA LYS A 83 12.47 -8.92 -3.73
C LYS A 83 11.73 -7.86 -2.92
N HIS A 84 11.51 -6.69 -3.52
CA HIS A 84 10.89 -5.53 -2.88
C HIS A 84 9.41 -5.38 -3.23
N GLY A 85 8.87 -6.27 -4.07
CA GLY A 85 7.47 -6.28 -4.45
C GLY A 85 7.16 -5.89 -5.89
N LEU A 86 8.16 -5.58 -6.73
CA LEU A 86 7.93 -5.50 -8.16
C LEU A 86 7.43 -6.85 -8.68
N TYR A 87 6.50 -6.82 -9.63
CA TYR A 87 6.03 -8.05 -10.26
C TYR A 87 7.10 -8.67 -11.16
N THR A 88 7.88 -7.86 -11.85
CA THR A 88 8.97 -8.27 -12.74
C THR A 88 10.15 -7.32 -12.65
N ASN A 89 11.35 -7.82 -12.86
CA ASN A 89 12.55 -6.98 -12.95
C ASN A 89 12.70 -6.28 -14.30
N ARG A 90 11.85 -6.62 -15.28
CA ARG A 90 11.80 -5.89 -16.55
C ARG A 90 10.82 -4.74 -16.45
N VAL A 91 11.30 -3.51 -16.61
CA VAL A 91 10.49 -2.29 -16.56
C VAL A 91 10.67 -1.52 -17.86
N ASP A 92 9.64 -1.55 -18.70
CA ASP A 92 9.65 -0.95 -20.05
C ASP A 92 9.02 0.44 -20.07
N ASP A 93 8.09 0.76 -19.14
CA ASP A 93 7.46 2.06 -19.04
C ASP A 93 7.18 2.44 -17.59
N ILE A 94 7.20 3.75 -17.31
CA ILE A 94 6.97 4.36 -15.99
C ILE A 94 6.03 5.55 -16.17
N LYS A 95 4.97 5.60 -15.36
CA LYS A 95 3.98 6.70 -15.35
C LYS A 95 3.69 7.13 -13.92
N GLU A 96 3.28 8.39 -13.77
CA GLU A 96 2.81 8.94 -12.49
C GLU A 96 1.36 9.41 -12.65
N ASP A 97 0.50 9.07 -11.67
CA ASP A 97 -0.87 9.59 -11.62
C ASP A 97 -0.96 10.98 -10.96
N LYS A 98 -2.18 11.53 -10.91
CA LYS A 98 -2.44 12.84 -10.27
C LYS A 98 -2.14 12.85 -8.77
N SER A 99 -2.24 11.69 -8.13
CA SER A 99 -2.00 11.50 -6.68
C SER A 99 -0.53 11.28 -6.34
N GLY A 100 0.36 11.16 -7.35
CA GLY A 100 1.79 10.93 -7.16
C GLY A 100 2.14 9.45 -6.97
N ASN A 101 1.25 8.52 -7.32
CA ASN A 101 1.59 7.11 -7.40
C ASN A 101 2.35 6.83 -8.70
N ILE A 102 3.38 6.00 -8.61
CA ILE A 102 4.19 5.59 -9.76
C ILE A 102 3.75 4.20 -10.22
N TYR A 103 3.58 4.04 -11.51
CA TYR A 103 3.17 2.79 -12.15
C TYR A 103 4.28 2.29 -13.05
N PHE A 104 4.61 1.02 -12.89
CA PHE A 104 5.63 0.33 -13.64
C PHE A 104 4.98 -0.77 -14.49
N THR A 105 5.31 -0.80 -15.76
CA THR A 105 4.91 -1.87 -16.68
C THR A 105 6.13 -2.49 -17.33
N GLY A 106 6.03 -3.74 -17.68
CA GLY A 106 7.06 -4.49 -18.38
C GLY A 106 6.46 -5.73 -19.04
N MET A 107 7.22 -6.38 -19.87
CA MET A 107 6.77 -7.61 -20.51
C MET A 107 6.56 -8.70 -19.45
N ASN A 108 5.31 -9.11 -19.29
CA ASN A 108 4.93 -10.22 -18.42
C ASN A 108 3.68 -10.90 -18.95
N PRO A 109 3.49 -12.21 -18.72
CA PRO A 109 2.40 -12.99 -19.32
C PRO A 109 1.00 -12.60 -18.84
N ASN A 110 0.90 -11.90 -17.70
CA ASN A 110 -0.36 -11.59 -17.05
C ASN A 110 -0.78 -10.12 -17.17
N ALA A 111 -0.09 -9.33 -18.02
CA ALA A 111 -0.32 -7.89 -18.17
C ALA A 111 -0.41 -7.17 -16.79
N THR A 112 0.45 -7.55 -15.85
CA THR A 112 0.47 -7.01 -14.49
C THR A 112 1.14 -5.65 -14.46
N ILE A 113 0.51 -4.70 -13.79
CA ILE A 113 1.03 -3.36 -13.53
C ILE A 113 1.44 -3.31 -12.06
N THR A 114 2.64 -2.86 -11.76
CA THR A 114 3.05 -2.59 -10.38
C THR A 114 2.85 -1.12 -10.06
N LYS A 115 2.09 -0.82 -9.02
CA LYS A 115 1.89 0.51 -8.46
C LYS A 115 2.77 0.70 -7.24
N PHE A 116 3.43 1.86 -7.14
CA PHE A 116 4.16 2.33 -5.94
C PHE A 116 3.50 3.59 -5.41
N ASP A 117 3.06 3.59 -4.17
CA ASP A 117 2.37 4.71 -3.52
C ASP A 117 3.31 5.61 -2.68
N GLY A 118 4.60 5.37 -2.77
CA GLY A 118 5.63 6.03 -1.96
C GLY A 118 6.08 5.23 -0.75
N LYS A 119 5.34 4.17 -0.38
CA LYS A 119 5.62 3.32 0.77
C LYS A 119 5.66 1.83 0.41
N SER A 120 4.76 1.38 -0.46
CA SER A 120 4.57 -0.02 -0.79
C SER A 120 4.33 -0.24 -2.28
N PHE A 121 4.62 -1.46 -2.73
CA PHE A 121 4.26 -1.93 -4.05
C PHE A 121 2.96 -2.75 -4.01
N THR A 122 2.08 -2.50 -4.98
CA THR A 122 0.85 -3.28 -5.20
C THR A 122 0.83 -3.75 -6.65
N ASN A 123 0.65 -5.05 -6.86
CA ASN A 123 0.56 -5.63 -8.18
C ASN A 123 -0.90 -5.75 -8.62
N ILE A 124 -1.24 -5.11 -9.73
CA ILE A 124 -2.57 -5.05 -10.32
C ILE A 124 -2.56 -5.96 -11.55
N ILE A 125 -3.30 -7.06 -11.50
CA ILE A 125 -3.46 -7.98 -12.61
C ILE A 125 -4.63 -7.51 -13.46
N ALA A 126 -4.38 -7.21 -14.73
CA ALA A 126 -5.45 -6.91 -15.67
C ALA A 126 -6.20 -8.22 -16.00
N THR A 127 -7.39 -8.40 -15.46
CA THR A 127 -8.29 -9.46 -15.92
C THR A 127 -8.93 -9.03 -17.23
N PRO A 128 -8.83 -9.81 -18.31
CA PRO A 128 -9.57 -9.52 -19.54
C PRO A 128 -11.06 -9.56 -19.22
N SER A 129 -11.71 -8.40 -19.21
CA SER A 129 -13.16 -8.37 -19.22
C SER A 129 -13.61 -8.44 -20.68
N ASN A 130 -14.65 -9.21 -20.98
CA ASN A 130 -15.25 -9.26 -22.30
C ASN A 130 -15.92 -7.93 -22.70
N GLU A 131 -15.89 -6.92 -21.82
CA GLU A 131 -16.42 -5.59 -22.02
C GLU A 131 -15.30 -4.53 -21.91
N TRP A 132 -14.38 -4.51 -22.87
CA TRP A 132 -13.47 -3.39 -23.04
C TRP A 132 -14.24 -2.19 -23.61
N LYS A 133 -14.93 -1.46 -22.76
CA LYS A 133 -15.33 -0.08 -23.06
C LYS A 133 -14.19 0.84 -22.62
N LEU A 134 -13.14 0.93 -23.41
CA LEU A 134 -12.19 2.02 -23.31
C LEU A 134 -12.92 3.29 -23.76
N GLU A 135 -13.39 4.08 -22.80
CA GLU A 135 -13.71 5.48 -23.06
C GLU A 135 -12.44 6.12 -23.59
N ALA A 136 -12.51 6.74 -24.78
CA ALA A 136 -11.36 7.33 -25.47
C ALA A 136 -10.60 8.38 -24.62
N ASN A 137 -11.15 8.82 -23.51
CA ASN A 137 -10.60 9.78 -22.57
C ASN A 137 -9.86 9.17 -21.37
N ALA A 138 -9.82 7.84 -21.24
CA ALA A 138 -9.21 7.17 -20.07
C ALA A 138 -7.69 7.04 -20.18
N LEU A 139 -7.12 7.21 -21.38
CA LEU A 139 -5.69 6.98 -21.65
C LEU A 139 -4.83 8.23 -21.73
N TRP A 140 -5.44 9.41 -21.67
CA TRP A 140 -4.71 10.67 -21.78
C TRP A 140 -4.96 11.54 -20.54
N LEU A 141 -4.14 11.37 -19.54
CA LEU A 141 -4.07 12.27 -18.38
C LEU A 141 -2.68 12.88 -18.30
#